data_95128163baa5352cb688c9273f5c1182
#
_entry.id   95128163baa5352cb688c9273f5c1182
#
_cell.length_a   1.000
_cell.length_b   1.000
_cell.length_c   1.000
_cell.angle_alpha   90.00
_cell.angle_beta   90.00
_cell.angle_gamma   90.00
#
_symmetry.space_group_name_H-M   'P 1'
#
loop_
_entity.id
_entity.type
_entity.pdbx_description
1 polymer ?
#
loop_
_entity_poly.entity_id
_entity_poly.type
_entity_poly.pdbx_seq_one_letter_code
_entity_poly.pdbx_strand_id
1 'polypeptide(L)'
;CCVRIIKDINKYIIWSKGFIYMGTRETVNHMPGMDKSGNIHWIYWWAFATFIPVGITFFLSWYFGAPGGYQPYSLIKLFLLFLQTGFVTAYFIRRHLLKAIVSLWLTITFLFGLSLIVPYLSIQANVTLDMADLSGEFSTPLYLFISCLTAAWLLPHRWRMIARIICMVFILLYVLIQFSYIGYYMTTKALLSVNMMIAMAQTNISEAISYMEVNLPYAGLAGGIIALILLGALVFLTSRYSFHQEEIVSKKAWFVLLFFFFANCGLSVLSISSTRIAHVYAEAYQTLRSFGEYQSILKARRNMHITDPDVLAKLKAAPDGVYILVIGESLTRDHMHVYGYKRETTPFQTEANIDPHYTFFNHVYSCYTQTVQVLTCALTEKNQYNGMNLSDAYSIIDLAREAGFKTTWI
;
A
#
# COMPACT_ATOMS: atom_id res chain seq x y z
N CYS A 1 30.18 38.85 7.71
CA CYS A 1 31.10 38.30 6.70
C CYS A 1 31.92 39.45 6.12
N CYS A 2 33.19 39.58 6.56
CA CYS A 2 34.12 40.56 5.93
C CYS A 2 34.83 39.83 4.79
N VAL A 3 34.62 40.28 3.59
CA VAL A 3 35.41 39.88 2.43
C VAL A 3 36.59 40.88 2.36
N ARG A 4 37.80 40.47 2.63
CA ARG A 4 39.02 41.24 2.40
C ARG A 4 39.61 40.83 1.05
N ILE A 5 39.44 41.64 0.05
CA ILE A 5 40.02 41.43 -1.28
C ILE A 5 41.45 42.04 -1.23
N ILE A 6 42.44 41.19 -1.27
CA ILE A 6 43.84 41.62 -1.49
C ILE A 6 44.12 41.46 -2.98
N LYS A 7 44.29 42.57 -3.65
CA LYS A 7 44.52 42.66 -5.10
C LYS A 7 45.99 42.63 -5.38
N ASP A 8 46.51 41.50 -5.73
CA ASP A 8 47.83 41.39 -6.40
C ASP A 8 47.57 40.93 -7.84
N ILE A 9 48.35 41.43 -8.77
CA ILE A 9 48.02 41.58 -10.18
C ILE A 9 47.62 40.29 -10.93
N ASN A 10 47.75 39.09 -10.32
CA ASN A 10 47.37 37.83 -10.95
C ASN A 10 46.85 36.72 -9.98
N LYS A 11 46.56 37.04 -8.72
CA LYS A 11 46.05 36.02 -7.76
C LYS A 11 44.84 36.56 -6.98
N TYR A 12 43.79 35.74 -6.88
CA TYR A 12 42.63 36.03 -6.05
C TYR A 12 42.61 34.99 -4.90
N ILE A 13 42.48 35.48 -3.67
CA ILE A 13 42.22 34.64 -2.50
C ILE A 13 40.78 34.84 -2.11
N ILE A 14 39.96 33.82 -2.27
CA ILE A 14 38.55 33.82 -1.85
C ILE A 14 38.47 33.00 -0.56
N TRP A 15 38.07 33.64 0.53
CA TRP A 15 37.80 33.00 1.79
C TRP A 15 36.26 32.82 1.95
N SER A 16 35.78 31.59 1.97
CA SER A 16 34.37 31.28 2.23
C SER A 16 34.27 30.05 3.11
N LYS A 17 33.69 30.24 4.28
CA LYS A 17 33.32 29.15 5.22
C LYS A 17 34.38 28.09 5.50
N GLY A 18 35.59 28.52 5.84
CA GLY A 18 36.66 27.61 6.38
C GLY A 18 37.57 26.98 5.33
N PHE A 19 37.48 27.35 4.07
CA PHE A 19 38.40 26.91 3.02
C PHE A 19 39.04 28.09 2.31
N ILE A 20 40.36 28.03 2.12
CA ILE A 20 41.14 29.02 1.36
C ILE A 20 41.37 28.44 -0.03
N TYR A 21 40.86 29.15 -1.06
CA TYR A 21 41.16 28.81 -2.43
C TYR A 21 42.12 29.85 -3.01
N MET A 22 43.29 29.34 -3.43
CA MET A 22 44.21 30.12 -4.25
C MET A 22 44.08 29.68 -5.70
N GLY A 23 43.69 30.59 -6.59
CA GLY A 23 43.59 30.32 -8.02
C GLY A 23 44.01 31.52 -8.86
N THR A 24 44.61 31.27 -10.01
CA THR A 24 44.82 32.28 -11.05
C THR A 24 43.55 32.42 -11.87
N ARG A 25 43.39 33.55 -12.60
CA ARG A 25 42.24 33.82 -13.47
C ARG A 25 41.98 32.71 -14.51
N GLU A 26 43.00 31.92 -14.86
CA GLU A 26 42.89 30.76 -15.76
C GLU A 26 42.33 29.53 -15.10
N THR A 27 42.62 29.29 -13.81
CA THR A 27 42.06 28.11 -13.07
C THR A 27 40.59 28.25 -12.74
N VAL A 28 40.07 29.47 -12.63
CA VAL A 28 38.63 29.73 -12.45
C VAL A 28 37.86 29.48 -13.75
N ASN A 29 38.51 29.64 -14.92
CA ASN A 29 37.90 29.41 -16.23
C ASN A 29 37.93 27.93 -16.69
N HIS A 30 38.62 27.03 -15.97
CA HIS A 30 38.76 25.61 -16.30
C HIS A 30 38.10 24.69 -15.32
N MET A 31 37.17 25.14 -14.47
CA MET A 31 36.29 24.21 -13.79
C MET A 31 35.42 23.51 -14.84
N PRO A 32 35.41 22.18 -14.92
CA PRO A 32 34.59 21.46 -15.89
C PRO A 32 33.13 21.80 -15.67
N GLY A 33 32.54 22.57 -16.60
CA GLY A 33 31.15 22.99 -16.56
C GLY A 33 30.87 24.48 -16.71
N MET A 34 31.88 25.39 -16.81
CA MET A 34 31.67 26.81 -17.09
C MET A 34 32.20 27.18 -18.48
N ASP A 35 31.30 27.30 -19.43
CA ASP A 35 31.57 28.01 -20.66
C ASP A 35 31.14 29.51 -20.53
N LYS A 36 31.75 30.39 -21.33
CA LYS A 36 31.50 31.84 -21.35
C LYS A 36 30.06 32.22 -21.67
N SER A 37 29.21 31.29 -22.08
CA SER A 37 27.76 31.45 -22.37
C SER A 37 26.81 31.12 -21.23
N GLY A 38 27.30 30.62 -20.07
CA GLY A 38 26.54 30.44 -18.79
C GLY A 38 25.15 29.75 -18.82
N ASN A 39 24.59 29.58 -20.00
CA ASN A 39 23.17 29.24 -20.15
C ASN A 39 22.91 27.82 -20.72
N ILE A 40 23.87 27.17 -21.36
CA ILE A 40 23.60 25.97 -22.14
C ILE A 40 23.73 24.68 -21.30
N HIS A 41 24.67 24.62 -20.36
CA HIS A 41 24.93 23.40 -19.58
C HIS A 41 23.78 22.93 -18.67
N TRP A 42 23.00 23.84 -18.06
CA TRP A 42 21.88 23.45 -17.19
C TRP A 42 20.75 22.74 -17.97
N ILE A 43 20.58 23.05 -19.27
CA ILE A 43 19.57 22.42 -20.15
C ILE A 43 19.91 20.93 -20.37
N TYR A 44 21.19 20.60 -20.58
CA TYR A 44 21.61 19.20 -20.70
C TYR A 44 21.34 18.42 -19.42
N TRP A 45 21.66 18.99 -18.26
CA TRP A 45 21.40 18.33 -16.98
C TRP A 45 19.91 18.19 -16.69
N TRP A 46 19.12 19.19 -17.04
CA TRP A 46 17.68 19.11 -16.97
C TRP A 46 17.14 17.97 -17.86
N ALA A 47 17.56 17.91 -19.11
CA ALA A 47 17.16 16.86 -20.04
C ALA A 47 17.57 15.47 -19.54
N PHE A 48 18.81 15.33 -19.08
CA PHE A 48 19.33 14.08 -18.53
C PHE A 48 18.52 13.63 -17.30
N ALA A 49 18.30 14.52 -16.34
CA ALA A 49 17.54 14.27 -15.12
C ALA A 49 16.04 14.03 -15.37
N THR A 50 15.51 14.41 -16.53
CA THR A 50 14.12 14.17 -16.93
C THR A 50 13.99 12.86 -17.72
N PHE A 51 14.72 12.73 -18.81
CA PHE A 51 14.46 11.66 -19.80
C PHE A 51 15.02 10.29 -19.41
N ILE A 52 16.13 10.21 -18.67
CA ILE A 52 16.66 8.92 -18.23
C ILE A 52 15.74 8.22 -17.23
N PRO A 53 15.27 8.87 -16.13
CA PRO A 53 14.32 8.23 -15.23
C PRO A 53 12.99 7.87 -15.92
N VAL A 54 12.51 8.71 -16.85
CA VAL A 54 11.31 8.39 -17.65
C VAL A 54 11.53 7.13 -18.47
N GLY A 55 12.68 6.99 -19.15
CA GLY A 55 13.02 5.78 -19.90
C GLY A 55 13.11 4.53 -19.03
N ILE A 56 13.71 4.65 -17.85
CA ILE A 56 13.80 3.55 -16.88
C ILE A 56 12.40 3.16 -16.38
N THR A 57 11.55 4.11 -16.01
CA THR A 57 10.18 3.81 -15.55
C THR A 57 9.32 3.22 -16.64
N PHE A 58 9.49 3.67 -17.89
CA PHE A 58 8.83 3.08 -19.05
C PHE A 58 9.23 1.61 -19.24
N PHE A 59 10.53 1.33 -19.22
CA PHE A 59 11.06 -0.04 -19.34
C PHE A 59 10.55 -0.93 -18.21
N LEU A 60 10.59 -0.46 -16.97
CA LEU A 60 10.10 -1.22 -15.81
C LEU A 60 8.59 -1.44 -15.89
N SER A 61 7.82 -0.45 -16.33
CA SER A 61 6.36 -0.61 -16.54
C SER A 61 6.06 -1.64 -17.62
N TRP A 62 6.86 -1.70 -18.69
CA TRP A 62 6.75 -2.73 -19.71
C TRP A 62 7.13 -4.12 -19.17
N TYR A 63 8.18 -4.20 -18.35
CA TYR A 63 8.66 -5.46 -17.78
C TYR A 63 7.69 -6.07 -16.78
N PHE A 64 7.10 -5.23 -15.90
CA PHE A 64 6.18 -5.67 -14.83
C PHE A 64 4.71 -5.71 -15.26
N GLY A 65 4.35 -5.04 -16.34
CA GLY A 65 2.95 -4.86 -16.75
C GLY A 65 2.35 -6.10 -17.42
N ALA A 66 1.02 -6.17 -17.36
CA ALA A 66 0.27 -7.21 -18.06
C ALA A 66 0.37 -7.04 -19.59
N PRO A 67 0.53 -8.13 -20.37
CA PRO A 67 0.48 -8.08 -21.82
C PRO A 67 -0.86 -7.50 -22.30
N GLY A 68 -0.83 -6.43 -23.09
CA GLY A 68 -2.03 -5.80 -23.69
C GLY A 68 -2.68 -4.68 -22.87
N GLY A 69 -2.21 -4.43 -21.64
CA GLY A 69 -2.76 -3.39 -20.75
C GLY A 69 -2.12 -2.00 -20.89
N TYR A 70 -1.48 -1.67 -22.00
CA TYR A 70 -0.73 -0.42 -22.16
C TYR A 70 -1.66 0.80 -22.25
N GLN A 71 -1.69 1.61 -21.19
CA GLN A 71 -2.44 2.87 -21.14
C GLN A 71 -1.48 4.05 -21.04
N PRO A 72 -1.25 4.81 -22.13
CA PRO A 72 -0.23 5.87 -22.16
C PRO A 72 -0.47 6.99 -21.15
N TYR A 73 -1.72 7.27 -20.76
CA TYR A 73 -2.02 8.30 -19.75
C TYR A 73 -1.42 7.99 -18.37
N SER A 74 -1.23 6.73 -18.04
CA SER A 74 -0.61 6.32 -16.77
C SER A 74 0.83 6.78 -16.65
N LEU A 75 1.54 6.90 -17.78
CA LEU A 75 2.92 7.35 -17.83
C LEU A 75 3.06 8.88 -17.80
N ILE A 76 2.00 9.62 -18.13
CA ILE A 76 2.03 11.09 -18.09
C ILE A 76 2.34 11.58 -16.67
N LYS A 77 1.80 10.94 -15.64
CA LYS A 77 2.10 11.25 -14.24
C LYS A 77 3.61 11.17 -13.96
N LEU A 78 4.25 10.10 -14.38
CA LEU A 78 5.69 9.89 -14.19
C LEU A 78 6.52 10.88 -15.01
N PHE A 79 6.13 11.18 -16.24
CA PHE A 79 6.77 12.19 -17.05
C PHE A 79 6.73 13.58 -16.38
N LEU A 80 5.55 14.01 -15.92
CA LEU A 80 5.38 15.29 -15.22
C LEU A 80 6.21 15.37 -13.93
N LEU A 81 6.32 14.26 -13.21
CA LEU A 81 7.14 14.15 -12.02
C LEU A 81 8.62 14.38 -12.35
N PHE A 82 9.18 13.64 -13.30
CA PHE A 82 10.60 13.76 -13.64
C PHE A 82 10.92 15.06 -14.37
N LEU A 83 9.96 15.65 -15.06
CA LEU A 83 10.08 17.01 -15.59
C LEU A 83 10.33 18.02 -14.46
N GLN A 84 9.58 17.93 -13.36
CA GLN A 84 9.73 18.80 -12.20
C GLN A 84 11.05 18.53 -11.46
N THR A 85 11.39 17.25 -11.22
CA THR A 85 12.67 16.89 -10.58
C THR A 85 13.87 17.32 -11.40
N GLY A 86 13.76 17.30 -12.73
CA GLY A 86 14.74 17.87 -13.64
C GLY A 86 14.93 19.37 -13.45
N PHE A 87 13.85 20.14 -13.33
CA PHE A 87 13.93 21.59 -13.04
C PHE A 87 14.55 21.88 -11.68
N VAL A 88 14.19 21.12 -10.64
CA VAL A 88 14.79 21.25 -9.30
C VAL A 88 16.29 20.94 -9.35
N THR A 89 16.67 19.89 -10.06
CA THR A 89 18.09 19.51 -10.26
C THR A 89 18.85 20.61 -10.97
N ALA A 90 18.33 21.12 -12.09
CA ALA A 90 18.94 22.21 -12.84
C ALA A 90 19.10 23.50 -11.99
N TYR A 91 18.08 23.81 -11.17
CA TYR A 91 18.16 24.91 -10.22
C TYR A 91 19.28 24.74 -9.21
N PHE A 92 19.43 23.54 -8.61
CA PHE A 92 20.50 23.24 -7.66
C PHE A 92 21.91 23.28 -8.31
N ILE A 93 22.03 22.81 -9.55
CA ILE A 93 23.28 22.91 -10.33
C ILE A 93 23.66 24.36 -10.54
N ARG A 94 22.71 25.20 -10.98
CA ARG A 94 22.93 26.63 -11.18
C ARG A 94 23.38 27.37 -9.90
N ARG A 95 22.97 26.86 -8.74
CA ARG A 95 23.34 27.39 -7.41
C ARG A 95 24.55 26.70 -6.79
N HIS A 96 25.21 25.79 -7.51
CA HIS A 96 26.34 25.00 -7.02
C HIS A 96 26.06 24.23 -5.71
N LEU A 97 24.82 23.74 -5.55
CA LEU A 97 24.36 23.03 -4.36
C LEU A 97 24.54 21.51 -4.50
N LEU A 98 25.77 21.03 -4.66
CA LEU A 98 26.08 19.62 -4.90
C LEU A 98 25.48 18.69 -3.83
N LYS A 99 25.55 19.07 -2.54
CA LYS A 99 24.96 18.25 -1.45
C LYS A 99 23.46 18.12 -1.58
N ALA A 100 22.76 19.17 -2.03
CA ALA A 100 21.32 19.11 -2.25
C ALA A 100 20.96 18.20 -3.43
N ILE A 101 21.74 18.23 -4.52
CA ILE A 101 21.56 17.36 -5.67
C ILE A 101 21.75 15.90 -5.27
N VAL A 102 22.86 15.56 -4.61
CA VAL A 102 23.16 14.19 -4.19
C VAL A 102 22.05 13.67 -3.25
N SER A 103 21.67 14.48 -2.24
CA SER A 103 20.63 14.05 -1.31
C SER A 103 19.25 13.92 -1.96
N LEU A 104 18.87 14.79 -2.91
CA LEU A 104 17.64 14.70 -3.68
C LEU A 104 17.58 13.38 -4.45
N TRP A 105 18.61 13.09 -5.23
CA TRP A 105 18.66 11.88 -6.05
C TRP A 105 18.79 10.59 -5.24
N LEU A 106 19.51 10.60 -4.13
CA LEU A 106 19.53 9.45 -3.20
C LEU A 106 18.15 9.16 -2.65
N THR A 107 17.40 10.19 -2.25
CA THR A 107 16.03 10.00 -1.74
C THR A 107 15.10 9.48 -2.84
N ILE A 108 15.15 10.08 -4.04
CA ILE A 108 14.35 9.64 -5.19
C ILE A 108 14.67 8.17 -5.52
N THR A 109 15.94 7.80 -5.62
CA THR A 109 16.36 6.42 -5.93
C THR A 109 15.90 5.45 -4.85
N PHE A 110 16.01 5.82 -3.58
CA PHE A 110 15.56 4.98 -2.48
C PHE A 110 14.05 4.78 -2.49
N LEU A 111 13.26 5.87 -2.63
CA LEU A 111 11.80 5.81 -2.69
C LEU A 111 11.32 5.03 -3.91
N PHE A 112 11.99 5.21 -5.04
CA PHE A 112 11.71 4.44 -6.26
C PHE A 112 12.06 2.96 -6.08
N GLY A 113 13.17 2.65 -5.42
CA GLY A 113 13.53 1.27 -5.07
C GLY A 113 12.48 0.58 -4.19
N LEU A 114 11.93 1.30 -3.21
CA LEU A 114 10.81 0.79 -2.39
C LEU A 114 9.55 0.54 -3.24
N SER A 115 9.27 1.37 -4.22
CA SER A 115 8.11 1.21 -5.10
C SER A 115 8.17 -0.02 -6.00
N LEU A 116 9.34 -0.66 -6.16
CA LEU A 116 9.51 -1.90 -6.89
C LEU A 116 9.09 -3.15 -6.10
N ILE A 117 8.84 -3.02 -4.79
CA ILE A 117 8.51 -4.16 -3.92
C ILE A 117 7.22 -4.84 -4.39
N VAL A 118 6.13 -4.08 -4.54
CA VAL A 118 4.83 -4.65 -4.96
C VAL A 118 4.90 -5.26 -6.36
N PRO A 119 5.44 -4.59 -7.39
CA PRO A 119 5.64 -5.19 -8.71
C PRO A 119 6.50 -6.46 -8.68
N TYR A 120 7.59 -6.48 -7.91
CA TYR A 120 8.42 -7.67 -7.77
C TYR A 120 7.67 -8.83 -7.12
N LEU A 121 6.97 -8.57 -6.01
CA LEU A 121 6.19 -9.60 -5.31
C LEU A 121 5.02 -10.11 -6.15
N SER A 122 4.45 -9.27 -7.05
CA SER A 122 3.38 -9.68 -7.95
C SER A 122 3.83 -10.76 -8.93
N ILE A 123 5.03 -10.63 -9.49
CA ILE A 123 5.62 -11.67 -10.35
C ILE A 123 5.81 -12.97 -9.56
N GLN A 124 6.34 -12.88 -8.35
CA GLN A 124 6.57 -14.05 -7.51
C GLN A 124 5.28 -14.76 -7.09
N ALA A 125 4.18 -14.01 -6.97
CA ALA A 125 2.85 -14.53 -6.63
C ALA A 125 2.03 -14.93 -7.88
N ASN A 126 2.58 -14.82 -9.09
CA ASN A 126 1.88 -15.02 -10.36
C ASN A 126 0.62 -14.14 -10.52
N VAL A 127 0.68 -12.91 -10.01
CA VAL A 127 -0.39 -11.91 -10.13
C VAL A 127 0.06 -10.82 -11.11
N THR A 128 -0.74 -10.56 -12.12
CA THR A 128 -0.49 -9.45 -13.06
C THR A 128 -1.01 -8.15 -12.48
N LEU A 129 -0.19 -7.09 -12.55
CA LEU A 129 -0.59 -5.72 -12.23
C LEU A 129 -0.97 -4.99 -13.51
N ASP A 130 -2.00 -4.16 -13.45
CA ASP A 130 -2.32 -3.28 -14.55
C ASP A 130 -1.40 -2.04 -14.57
N MET A 131 -1.48 -1.24 -15.64
CA MET A 131 -0.65 -0.05 -15.79
C MET A 131 -1.05 1.08 -14.84
N ALA A 132 -2.29 1.09 -14.35
CA ALA A 132 -2.74 2.03 -13.32
C ALA A 132 -2.08 1.71 -11.99
N ASP A 133 -2.10 0.45 -11.55
CA ASP A 133 -1.41 -0.05 -10.37
C ASP A 133 0.08 0.32 -10.41
N LEU A 134 0.79 -0.03 -11.50
CA LEU A 134 2.22 0.25 -11.65
C LEU A 134 2.52 1.74 -11.61
N SER A 135 1.74 2.57 -12.33
CA SER A 135 1.93 4.01 -12.30
C SER A 135 1.66 4.62 -10.92
N GLY A 136 0.70 4.06 -10.19
CA GLY A 136 0.41 4.40 -8.81
C GLY A 136 1.57 4.07 -7.88
N GLU A 137 2.06 2.83 -7.92
CA GLU A 137 3.19 2.38 -7.10
C GLU A 137 4.45 3.23 -7.33
N PHE A 138 4.83 3.49 -8.58
CA PHE A 138 6.03 4.26 -8.92
C PHE A 138 5.90 5.75 -8.59
N SER A 139 4.74 6.35 -8.78
CA SER A 139 4.56 7.82 -8.65
C SER A 139 4.23 8.27 -7.22
N THR A 140 3.53 7.45 -6.43
CA THR A 140 3.03 7.85 -5.10
C THR A 140 4.12 8.38 -4.16
N PRO A 141 5.22 7.64 -3.86
CA PRO A 141 6.21 8.11 -2.90
C PRO A 141 6.94 9.35 -3.40
N LEU A 142 7.11 9.45 -4.71
CA LEU A 142 7.83 10.56 -5.33
C LEU A 142 6.98 11.84 -5.34
N TYR A 143 5.68 11.78 -5.66
CA TYR A 143 4.78 12.92 -5.57
C TYR A 143 4.59 13.40 -4.14
N LEU A 144 4.47 12.49 -3.17
CA LEU A 144 4.45 12.86 -1.75
C LEU A 144 5.71 13.61 -1.35
N PHE A 145 6.87 13.14 -1.76
CA PHE A 145 8.15 13.78 -1.46
C PHE A 145 8.25 15.18 -2.12
N ILE A 146 7.93 15.30 -3.40
CA ILE A 146 7.99 16.58 -4.12
C ILE A 146 6.94 17.56 -3.58
N SER A 147 5.75 17.12 -3.20
CA SER A 147 4.74 17.95 -2.54
C SER A 147 5.27 18.54 -1.23
N CYS A 148 5.93 17.73 -0.42
CA CYS A 148 6.56 18.19 0.82
C CYS A 148 7.73 19.15 0.57
N LEU A 149 8.53 18.89 -0.47
CA LEU A 149 9.63 19.76 -0.87
C LEU A 149 9.11 21.15 -1.29
N THR A 150 8.09 21.21 -2.14
CA THR A 150 7.46 22.46 -2.57
C THR A 150 6.77 23.19 -1.42
N ALA A 151 6.09 22.47 -0.53
CA ALA A 151 5.51 23.04 0.70
C ALA A 151 6.58 23.73 1.56
N ALA A 152 7.72 23.06 1.77
CA ALA A 152 8.80 23.65 2.58
C ALA A 152 9.43 24.90 1.94
N TRP A 153 9.43 25.00 0.60
CA TRP A 153 9.90 26.23 -0.08
C TRP A 153 8.89 27.37 -0.02
N LEU A 154 7.59 27.06 0.04
CA LEU A 154 6.53 28.06 0.20
C LEU A 154 6.47 28.64 1.62
N LEU A 155 6.85 27.86 2.62
CA LEU A 155 6.72 28.22 4.02
C LEU A 155 7.88 29.11 4.50
N PRO A 156 7.60 30.09 5.40
CA PRO A 156 8.64 30.84 6.10
C PRO A 156 9.57 29.89 6.88
N HIS A 157 10.81 30.29 7.09
CA HIS A 157 11.85 29.47 7.73
C HIS A 157 11.39 28.79 9.03
N ARG A 158 10.63 29.49 9.88
CA ARG A 158 10.07 28.99 11.16
C ARG A 158 9.12 27.80 10.99
N TRP A 159 8.41 27.69 9.85
CA TRP A 159 7.43 26.64 9.59
C TRP A 159 7.98 25.46 8.77
N ARG A 160 9.18 25.59 8.22
CA ARG A 160 9.82 24.55 7.40
C ARG A 160 10.03 23.24 8.17
N MET A 161 10.25 23.32 9.49
CA MET A 161 10.37 22.15 10.34
C MET A 161 9.09 21.32 10.35
N ILE A 162 7.92 21.97 10.39
CA ILE A 162 6.62 21.28 10.34
C ILE A 162 6.44 20.56 9.01
N ALA A 163 6.75 21.20 7.87
CA ALA A 163 6.70 20.53 6.58
C ALA A 163 7.62 19.31 6.50
N ARG A 164 8.79 19.35 7.12
CA ARG A 164 9.70 18.18 7.23
C ARG A 164 9.10 17.06 8.04
N ILE A 165 8.51 17.35 9.19
CA ILE A 165 7.88 16.36 10.05
C ILE A 165 6.72 15.70 9.31
N ILE A 166 5.86 16.47 8.64
CA ILE A 166 4.75 15.95 7.83
C ILE A 166 5.29 15.05 6.71
N CYS A 167 6.33 15.48 6.02
CA CYS A 167 6.99 14.67 4.99
C CYS A 167 7.49 13.32 5.55
N MET A 168 8.17 13.36 6.69
CA MET A 168 8.66 12.14 7.36
C MET A 168 7.52 11.20 7.74
N VAL A 169 6.40 11.73 8.24
CA VAL A 169 5.22 10.91 8.58
C VAL A 169 4.65 10.24 7.34
N PHE A 170 4.46 10.97 6.23
CA PHE A 170 3.93 10.39 5.00
C PHE A 170 4.86 9.32 4.41
N ILE A 171 6.16 9.57 4.41
CA ILE A 171 7.13 8.59 3.91
C ILE A 171 7.15 7.37 4.84
N LEU A 172 7.10 7.56 6.15
CA LEU A 172 7.02 6.47 7.11
C LEU A 172 5.79 5.59 6.89
N LEU A 173 4.61 6.19 6.71
CA LEU A 173 3.37 5.46 6.42
C LEU A 173 3.48 4.67 5.11
N TYR A 174 4.04 5.26 4.07
CA TYR A 174 4.29 4.56 2.81
C TYR A 174 5.21 3.35 2.99
N VAL A 175 6.30 3.52 3.74
CA VAL A 175 7.25 2.43 4.03
C VAL A 175 6.59 1.32 4.82
N LEU A 176 5.77 1.64 5.82
CA LEU A 176 5.02 0.63 6.59
C LEU A 176 4.10 -0.20 5.70
N ILE A 177 3.46 0.42 4.71
CA ILE A 177 2.65 -0.30 3.72
C ILE A 177 3.52 -1.27 2.92
N GLN A 178 4.68 -0.85 2.42
CA GLN A 178 5.59 -1.71 1.67
C GLN A 178 6.11 -2.89 2.52
N PHE A 179 6.43 -2.65 3.79
CA PHE A 179 6.83 -3.72 4.71
C PHE A 179 5.68 -4.70 5.01
N SER A 180 4.43 -4.21 5.07
CA SER A 180 3.26 -5.07 5.23
C SER A 180 3.11 -6.04 4.06
N TYR A 181 3.36 -5.60 2.82
CA TYR A 181 3.40 -6.48 1.65
C TYR A 181 4.47 -7.56 1.76
N ILE A 182 5.69 -7.18 2.17
CA ILE A 182 6.78 -8.13 2.35
C ILE A 182 6.42 -9.15 3.44
N GLY A 183 5.98 -8.67 4.61
CA GLY A 183 5.63 -9.54 5.74
C GLY A 183 4.54 -10.52 5.39
N TYR A 184 3.48 -10.06 4.75
CA TYR A 184 2.39 -10.93 4.30
C TYR A 184 2.86 -11.96 3.26
N TYR A 185 3.64 -11.51 2.26
CA TYR A 185 4.18 -12.42 1.26
C TYR A 185 5.11 -13.48 1.85
N MET A 186 5.92 -13.12 2.84
CA MET A 186 6.84 -14.07 3.49
C MET A 186 6.09 -15.24 4.15
N THR A 187 4.91 -14.95 4.73
CA THR A 187 4.09 -15.95 5.42
C THR A 187 3.18 -16.73 4.48
N THR A 188 2.57 -16.07 3.48
CA THR A 188 1.49 -16.67 2.67
C THR A 188 1.89 -17.00 1.24
N LYS A 189 3.01 -16.44 0.74
CA LYS A 189 3.44 -16.49 -0.68
C LYS A 189 2.40 -15.88 -1.64
N ALA A 190 1.50 -15.04 -1.12
CA ALA A 190 0.47 -14.35 -1.88
C ALA A 190 0.54 -12.82 -1.68
N LEU A 191 0.00 -12.05 -2.62
CA LEU A 191 -0.20 -10.61 -2.44
C LEU A 191 -1.40 -10.33 -1.53
N LEU A 192 -1.38 -9.15 -0.88
CA LEU A 192 -2.53 -8.64 -0.15
C LEU A 192 -3.76 -8.62 -1.08
N SER A 193 -4.84 -9.21 -0.60
CA SER A 193 -6.10 -9.36 -1.32
C SER A 193 -7.26 -8.78 -0.53
N VAL A 194 -8.41 -8.59 -1.21
CA VAL A 194 -9.66 -8.15 -0.60
C VAL A 194 -10.05 -9.05 0.56
N ASN A 195 -9.94 -10.36 0.38
CA ASN A 195 -10.27 -11.35 1.40
C ASN A 195 -9.40 -11.20 2.65
N MET A 196 -8.11 -10.89 2.48
CA MET A 196 -7.22 -10.63 3.61
C MET A 196 -7.62 -9.36 4.35
N MET A 197 -7.97 -8.28 3.64
CA MET A 197 -8.41 -7.03 4.27
C MET A 197 -9.71 -7.23 5.06
N ILE A 198 -10.64 -8.03 4.54
CA ILE A 198 -11.87 -8.41 5.23
C ILE A 198 -11.55 -9.25 6.49
N ALA A 199 -10.66 -10.24 6.37
CA ALA A 199 -10.22 -11.04 7.50
C ALA A 199 -9.57 -10.17 8.59
N MET A 200 -8.67 -9.26 8.22
CA MET A 200 -8.06 -8.31 9.17
C MET A 200 -9.10 -7.44 9.88
N ALA A 201 -10.14 -6.98 9.16
CA ALA A 201 -11.22 -6.18 9.76
C ALA A 201 -12.11 -6.98 10.71
N GLN A 202 -12.16 -8.30 10.58
CA GLN A 202 -12.94 -9.21 11.42
C GLN A 202 -12.11 -9.84 12.54
N THR A 203 -10.78 -9.75 12.49
CA THR A 203 -9.85 -10.32 13.47
C THR A 203 -9.89 -9.51 14.79
N ASN A 204 -9.97 -10.21 15.91
CA ASN A 204 -9.86 -9.60 17.23
C ASN A 204 -8.38 -9.44 17.66
N ILE A 205 -8.14 -8.65 18.71
CA ILE A 205 -6.77 -8.34 19.19
C ILE A 205 -6.02 -9.60 19.62
N SER A 206 -6.67 -10.57 20.27
CA SER A 206 -6.02 -11.79 20.74
C SER A 206 -5.57 -12.67 19.58
N GLU A 207 -6.37 -12.80 18.54
CA GLU A 207 -6.01 -13.50 17.31
C GLU A 207 -4.86 -12.81 16.59
N ALA A 208 -4.88 -11.47 16.49
CA ALA A 208 -3.81 -10.71 15.87
C ALA A 208 -2.47 -10.90 16.59
N ILE A 209 -2.47 -10.91 17.94
CA ILE A 209 -1.27 -11.16 18.74
C ILE A 209 -0.77 -12.57 18.51
N SER A 210 -1.64 -13.59 18.60
CA SER A 210 -1.28 -14.99 18.37
C SER A 210 -0.71 -15.22 16.96
N TYR A 211 -1.29 -14.57 15.95
CA TYR A 211 -0.77 -14.62 14.59
C TYR A 211 0.63 -14.02 14.49
N MET A 212 0.86 -12.87 15.14
CA MET A 212 2.17 -12.22 15.15
C MET A 212 3.24 -13.06 15.85
N GLU A 213 2.91 -13.67 17.00
CA GLU A 213 3.83 -14.53 17.75
C GLU A 213 4.30 -15.75 16.94
N VAL A 214 3.42 -16.33 16.14
CA VAL A 214 3.73 -17.52 15.33
C VAL A 214 4.44 -17.16 14.03
N ASN A 215 4.07 -16.05 13.37
CA ASN A 215 4.45 -15.80 11.99
C ASN A 215 5.49 -14.69 11.80
N LEU A 216 5.73 -13.84 12.81
CA LEU A 216 6.69 -12.74 12.70
C LEU A 216 8.07 -13.15 13.23
N PRO A 217 9.06 -13.42 12.37
CA PRO A 217 10.42 -13.66 12.83
C PRO A 217 11.01 -12.36 13.40
N TYR A 218 11.53 -12.41 14.63
CA TYR A 218 12.17 -11.26 15.32
C TYR A 218 13.26 -10.59 14.47
N ALA A 219 13.98 -11.36 13.66
CA ALA A 219 14.97 -10.82 12.72
C ALA A 219 14.35 -9.92 11.64
N GLY A 220 13.15 -10.24 11.16
CA GLY A 220 12.43 -9.42 10.20
C GLY A 220 11.96 -8.10 10.80
N LEU A 221 11.47 -8.12 12.03
CA LEU A 221 11.11 -6.91 12.78
C LEU A 221 12.33 -6.00 13.00
N ALA A 222 13.44 -6.56 13.46
CA ALA A 222 14.68 -5.80 13.66
C ALA A 222 15.19 -5.18 12.34
N GLY A 223 15.19 -5.94 11.25
CA GLY A 223 15.55 -5.44 9.91
C GLY A 223 14.64 -4.30 9.44
N GLY A 224 13.33 -4.42 9.68
CA GLY A 224 12.35 -3.38 9.38
C GLY A 224 12.60 -2.09 10.16
N ILE A 225 12.85 -2.19 11.46
CA ILE A 225 13.17 -1.03 12.31
C ILE A 225 14.45 -0.33 11.85
N ILE A 226 15.51 -1.09 11.54
CA ILE A 226 16.78 -0.55 11.03
C ILE A 226 16.54 0.19 9.71
N ALA A 227 15.79 -0.40 8.79
CA ALA A 227 15.46 0.22 7.51
C ALA A 227 14.67 1.53 7.69
N LEU A 228 13.72 1.57 8.63
CA LEU A 228 12.95 2.77 8.98
C LEU A 228 13.86 3.88 9.55
N ILE A 229 14.79 3.54 10.42
CA ILE A 229 15.77 4.49 10.99
C ILE A 229 16.66 5.06 9.89
N LEU A 230 17.22 4.22 9.03
CA LEU A 230 18.06 4.63 7.91
C LEU A 230 17.30 5.54 6.93
N LEU A 231 16.06 5.20 6.60
CA LEU A 231 15.21 6.03 5.75
C LEU A 231 14.90 7.38 6.41
N GLY A 232 14.52 7.38 7.68
CA GLY A 232 14.28 8.61 8.43
C GLY A 232 15.51 9.52 8.43
N ALA A 233 16.69 8.96 8.64
CA ALA A 233 17.95 9.69 8.58
C ALA A 233 18.21 10.25 7.16
N LEU A 234 17.99 9.47 6.11
CA LEU A 234 18.15 9.90 4.72
C LEU A 234 17.21 11.06 4.36
N VAL A 235 15.93 10.93 4.70
CA VAL A 235 14.91 11.98 4.46
C VAL A 235 15.24 13.24 5.27
N PHE A 236 15.66 13.09 6.53
CA PHE A 236 16.09 14.21 7.36
C PHE A 236 17.31 14.93 6.76
N LEU A 237 18.33 14.21 6.33
CA LEU A 237 19.52 14.78 5.69
C LEU A 237 19.15 15.49 4.38
N THR A 238 18.33 14.86 3.53
CA THR A 238 17.87 15.48 2.28
C THR A 238 17.11 16.76 2.57
N SER A 239 16.19 16.74 3.52
CA SER A 239 15.42 17.93 3.89
C SER A 239 16.33 19.03 4.42
N ARG A 240 17.32 18.68 5.23
CA ARG A 240 18.28 19.65 5.79
C ARG A 240 19.07 20.38 4.71
N TYR A 241 19.54 19.68 3.69
CA TYR A 241 20.33 20.25 2.62
C TYR A 241 19.49 20.95 1.54
N SER A 242 18.34 20.40 1.20
CA SER A 242 17.45 20.95 0.16
C SER A 242 16.66 22.17 0.63
N PHE A 243 16.39 22.28 1.94
CA PHE A 243 15.54 23.34 2.50
C PHE A 243 16.34 24.51 3.13
N HIS A 244 17.66 24.47 3.10
CA HIS A 244 18.52 25.43 3.82
C HIS A 244 18.71 26.76 3.09
N GLN A 245 17.91 27.07 2.08
CA GLN A 245 18.07 28.34 1.35
C GLN A 245 17.35 29.49 2.05
N GLU A 246 18.13 30.50 2.42
CA GLU A 246 17.66 31.76 3.03
C GLU A 246 17.11 32.76 2.00
N GLU A 247 17.06 32.42 0.70
CA GLU A 247 16.65 33.35 -0.33
C GLU A 247 15.14 33.63 -0.30
N ILE A 248 14.81 34.91 -0.28
CA ILE A 248 13.46 35.42 -0.47
C ILE A 248 13.03 35.06 -1.89
N VAL A 249 12.14 34.13 -2.02
CA VAL A 249 11.53 33.77 -3.31
C VAL A 249 10.77 35.01 -3.82
N SER A 250 11.04 35.43 -5.05
CA SER A 250 10.32 36.57 -5.64
C SER A 250 8.81 36.26 -5.67
N LYS A 251 7.97 37.31 -5.57
CA LYS A 251 6.50 37.15 -5.59
C LYS A 251 6.02 36.31 -6.77
N LYS A 252 6.60 36.48 -7.96
CA LYS A 252 6.27 35.68 -9.16
C LYS A 252 6.63 34.21 -8.97
N ALA A 253 7.83 33.91 -8.47
CA ALA A 253 8.27 32.56 -8.22
C ALA A 253 7.44 31.90 -7.11
N TRP A 254 6.98 32.64 -6.12
CA TRP A 254 6.10 32.13 -5.06
C TRP A 254 4.75 31.64 -5.62
N PHE A 255 4.10 32.40 -6.52
CA PHE A 255 2.87 31.95 -7.18
C PHE A 255 3.07 30.71 -8.05
N VAL A 256 4.20 30.62 -8.76
CA VAL A 256 4.54 29.42 -9.53
C VAL A 256 4.73 28.20 -8.61
N LEU A 257 5.44 28.34 -7.50
CA LEU A 257 5.60 27.27 -6.51
C LEU A 257 4.27 26.87 -5.88
N LEU A 258 3.38 27.82 -5.61
CA LEU A 258 2.05 27.57 -5.08
C LEU A 258 1.21 26.72 -6.05
N PHE A 259 1.24 27.08 -7.34
CA PHE A 259 0.61 26.29 -8.39
C PHE A 259 1.15 24.86 -8.43
N PHE A 260 2.47 24.69 -8.44
CA PHE A 260 3.09 23.36 -8.42
C PHE A 260 2.76 22.56 -7.15
N PHE A 261 2.68 23.23 -6.01
CA PHE A 261 2.29 22.57 -4.77
C PHE A 261 0.88 21.95 -4.87
N PHE A 262 -0.12 22.74 -5.28
CA PHE A 262 -1.48 22.23 -5.43
C PHE A 262 -1.60 21.18 -6.53
N ALA A 263 -0.90 21.35 -7.65
CA ALA A 263 -0.84 20.37 -8.72
C ALA A 263 -0.24 19.04 -8.20
N ASN A 264 0.84 19.09 -7.44
CA ASN A 264 1.47 17.91 -6.86
C ASN A 264 0.59 17.25 -5.79
N CYS A 265 -0.11 18.02 -4.97
CA CYS A 265 -1.08 17.45 -4.03
C CYS A 265 -2.20 16.70 -4.76
N GLY A 266 -2.75 17.26 -5.83
CA GLY A 266 -3.75 16.60 -6.68
C GLY A 266 -3.21 15.33 -7.33
N LEU A 267 -2.00 15.39 -7.90
CA LEU A 267 -1.33 14.25 -8.50
C LEU A 267 -0.94 13.18 -7.46
N SER A 268 -0.63 13.57 -6.22
CA SER A 268 -0.41 12.64 -5.11
C SER A 268 -1.68 11.84 -4.80
N VAL A 269 -2.84 12.52 -4.70
CA VAL A 269 -4.13 11.85 -4.46
C VAL A 269 -4.46 10.89 -5.59
N LEU A 270 -4.32 11.32 -6.84
CA LEU A 270 -4.53 10.46 -8.03
C LEU A 270 -3.56 9.28 -8.07
N SER A 271 -2.32 9.47 -7.63
CA SER A 271 -1.33 8.39 -7.57
C SER A 271 -1.67 7.38 -6.47
N ILE A 272 -2.02 7.85 -5.28
CA ILE A 272 -2.44 7.00 -4.16
C ILE A 272 -3.67 6.16 -4.55
N SER A 273 -4.69 6.77 -5.16
CA SER A 273 -5.90 6.06 -5.58
C SER A 273 -5.65 5.02 -6.68
N SER A 274 -4.53 5.13 -7.40
CA SER A 274 -4.12 4.17 -8.42
C SER A 274 -3.17 3.08 -7.88
N THR A 275 -2.84 3.06 -6.58
CA THR A 275 -2.00 1.97 -6.02
C THR A 275 -2.81 0.70 -5.80
N ARG A 276 -2.15 -0.44 -5.86
CA ARG A 276 -2.76 -1.74 -5.59
C ARG A 276 -3.46 -1.79 -4.22
N ILE A 277 -2.81 -1.24 -3.19
CA ILE A 277 -3.40 -1.20 -1.84
C ILE A 277 -4.69 -0.39 -1.79
N ALA A 278 -4.77 0.72 -2.53
CA ALA A 278 -5.98 1.55 -2.56
C ALA A 278 -7.14 0.82 -3.25
N HIS A 279 -6.87 0.09 -4.35
CA HIS A 279 -7.88 -0.73 -5.02
C HIS A 279 -8.39 -1.84 -4.10
N VAL A 280 -7.49 -2.61 -3.50
CA VAL A 280 -7.84 -3.69 -2.55
C VAL A 280 -8.63 -3.13 -1.36
N TYR A 281 -8.21 -1.98 -0.81
CA TYR A 281 -8.93 -1.33 0.29
C TYR A 281 -10.33 -0.86 -0.11
N ALA A 282 -10.46 -0.21 -1.28
CA ALA A 282 -11.74 0.30 -1.76
C ALA A 282 -12.74 -0.85 -1.98
N GLU A 283 -12.31 -1.95 -2.56
CA GLU A 283 -13.12 -3.15 -2.79
C GLU A 283 -13.49 -3.83 -1.45
N ALA A 284 -12.53 -3.97 -0.53
CA ALA A 284 -12.79 -4.50 0.81
C ALA A 284 -13.79 -3.62 1.59
N TYR A 285 -13.64 -2.30 1.51
CA TYR A 285 -14.55 -1.35 2.15
C TYR A 285 -15.98 -1.46 1.60
N GLN A 286 -16.14 -1.56 0.27
CA GLN A 286 -17.47 -1.77 -0.36
C GLN A 286 -18.09 -3.09 0.11
N THR A 287 -17.31 -4.15 0.16
CA THR A 287 -17.74 -5.46 0.64
C THR A 287 -18.16 -5.40 2.11
N LEU A 288 -17.35 -4.80 2.98
CA LEU A 288 -17.70 -4.63 4.40
C LEU A 288 -18.90 -3.74 4.62
N ARG A 289 -19.08 -2.69 3.82
CA ARG A 289 -20.26 -1.84 3.85
C ARG A 289 -21.51 -2.61 3.50
N SER A 290 -21.48 -3.47 2.47
CA SER A 290 -22.61 -4.34 2.13
C SER A 290 -22.95 -5.30 3.27
N PHE A 291 -21.96 -5.76 4.07
CA PHE A 291 -22.24 -6.50 5.30
C PHE A 291 -22.92 -5.64 6.38
N GLY A 292 -22.62 -4.35 6.48
CA GLY A 292 -23.32 -3.43 7.38
C GLY A 292 -24.81 -3.28 7.04
N GLU A 293 -25.16 -3.29 5.75
CA GLU A 293 -26.53 -3.31 5.29
C GLU A 293 -27.26 -4.62 5.66
N TYR A 294 -26.53 -5.72 5.83
CA TYR A 294 -27.05 -6.98 6.35
C TYR A 294 -27.75 -6.85 7.70
N GLN A 295 -27.23 -6.00 8.58
CA GLN A 295 -27.87 -5.81 9.90
C GLN A 295 -29.26 -5.18 9.78
N SER A 296 -29.49 -4.33 8.80
CA SER A 296 -30.83 -3.77 8.51
C SER A 296 -31.77 -4.83 7.93
N ILE A 297 -31.24 -5.69 7.06
CA ILE A 297 -31.95 -6.85 6.49
C ILE A 297 -32.32 -7.84 7.60
N LEU A 298 -31.39 -8.17 8.50
CA LEU A 298 -31.66 -9.06 9.63
C LEU A 298 -32.73 -8.51 10.58
N LYS A 299 -32.77 -7.19 10.79
CA LYS A 299 -33.86 -6.55 11.57
C LYS A 299 -35.23 -6.67 10.86
N ALA A 300 -35.25 -6.46 9.55
CA ALA A 300 -36.47 -6.63 8.75
C ALA A 300 -36.95 -8.10 8.76
N ARG A 301 -36.03 -9.06 8.74
CA ARG A 301 -36.33 -10.50 8.77
C ARG A 301 -36.90 -11.01 10.09
N ARG A 302 -36.76 -10.29 11.20
CA ARG A 302 -37.38 -10.72 12.48
C ARG A 302 -38.89 -10.97 12.41
N ASN A 303 -39.56 -10.34 11.46
CA ASN A 303 -41.01 -10.45 11.22
C ASN A 303 -41.34 -11.30 9.97
N MET A 304 -40.32 -11.99 9.41
CA MET A 304 -40.54 -12.83 8.24
C MET A 304 -41.14 -14.17 8.69
N HIS A 305 -42.29 -14.51 8.09
CA HIS A 305 -42.97 -15.77 8.33
C HIS A 305 -43.02 -16.57 7.05
N ILE A 306 -42.94 -17.89 7.16
CA ILE A 306 -43.08 -18.79 6.03
C ILE A 306 -44.54 -18.84 5.66
N THR A 307 -44.84 -18.48 4.42
CA THR A 307 -46.21 -18.41 3.89
C THR A 307 -46.60 -19.60 3.03
N ASP A 308 -45.62 -20.44 2.63
CA ASP A 308 -45.85 -21.63 1.81
C ASP A 308 -46.49 -22.74 2.66
N PRO A 309 -47.77 -23.14 2.31
CA PRO A 309 -48.52 -24.14 3.08
C PRO A 309 -47.84 -25.51 3.11
N ASP A 310 -47.20 -25.92 2.00
CA ASP A 310 -46.55 -27.23 1.90
C ASP A 310 -45.29 -27.31 2.77
N VAL A 311 -44.53 -26.22 2.80
CA VAL A 311 -43.38 -26.09 3.69
C VAL A 311 -43.81 -26.10 5.15
N LEU A 312 -44.86 -25.34 5.50
CA LEU A 312 -45.40 -25.29 6.87
C LEU A 312 -45.94 -26.66 7.32
N ALA A 313 -46.62 -27.39 6.42
CA ALA A 313 -47.09 -28.76 6.75
C ALA A 313 -45.94 -29.71 7.06
N LYS A 314 -44.88 -29.70 6.27
CA LYS A 314 -43.66 -30.49 6.49
C LYS A 314 -42.93 -30.11 7.77
N LEU A 315 -42.82 -28.83 8.08
CA LEU A 315 -42.17 -28.33 9.30
C LEU A 315 -42.98 -28.75 10.55
N LYS A 316 -44.30 -28.70 10.53
CA LYS A 316 -45.16 -29.14 11.63
C LYS A 316 -45.16 -30.66 11.84
N ALA A 317 -44.79 -31.41 10.80
CA ALA A 317 -44.62 -32.86 10.88
C ALA A 317 -43.23 -33.30 11.32
N ALA A 318 -42.34 -32.35 11.60
CA ALA A 318 -40.98 -32.65 12.06
C ALA A 318 -41.04 -33.41 13.42
N PRO A 319 -40.24 -34.46 13.60
CA PRO A 319 -40.28 -35.24 14.85
C PRO A 319 -39.73 -34.38 16.01
N ASP A 320 -40.31 -34.58 17.20
CA ASP A 320 -39.83 -33.99 18.43
C ASP A 320 -38.41 -34.54 18.76
N GLY A 321 -37.55 -33.65 19.22
CA GLY A 321 -36.19 -34.05 19.57
C GLY A 321 -35.27 -32.90 19.86
N VAL A 322 -34.04 -33.24 20.24
CA VAL A 322 -32.95 -32.28 20.42
C VAL A 322 -32.01 -32.42 19.23
N TYR A 323 -31.91 -31.34 18.45
CA TYR A 323 -31.01 -31.26 17.30
C TYR A 323 -29.85 -30.34 17.65
N ILE A 324 -28.61 -30.82 17.51
CA ILE A 324 -27.39 -30.10 17.81
C ILE A 324 -26.65 -29.93 16.50
N LEU A 325 -26.44 -28.66 16.09
CA LEU A 325 -25.59 -28.31 14.95
C LEU A 325 -24.28 -27.75 15.48
N VAL A 326 -23.18 -28.47 15.27
CA VAL A 326 -21.83 -28.05 15.63
C VAL A 326 -21.15 -27.50 14.38
N ILE A 327 -20.77 -26.23 14.42
CA ILE A 327 -20.08 -25.55 13.32
C ILE A 327 -18.62 -25.42 13.71
N GLY A 328 -17.73 -26.11 12.98
CA GLY A 328 -16.28 -26.01 13.15
C GLY A 328 -15.73 -24.75 12.49
N GLU A 329 -14.61 -24.26 12.98
CA GLU A 329 -13.88 -23.10 12.43
C GLU A 329 -12.43 -23.51 12.13
N SER A 330 -11.87 -22.97 11.04
CA SER A 330 -10.47 -23.18 10.62
C SER A 330 -10.05 -24.67 10.53
N LEU A 331 -10.99 -25.53 10.20
CA LEU A 331 -10.81 -26.98 10.09
C LEU A 331 -10.57 -27.39 8.63
N THR A 332 -9.51 -28.16 8.38
CA THR A 332 -9.24 -28.75 7.06
C THR A 332 -9.14 -30.27 7.17
N ARG A 333 -9.77 -30.95 6.21
CA ARG A 333 -9.71 -32.41 6.08
C ARG A 333 -8.28 -32.96 6.09
N ASP A 334 -7.35 -32.26 5.42
CA ASP A 334 -5.96 -32.70 5.27
C ASP A 334 -5.19 -32.75 6.61
N HIS A 335 -5.73 -32.13 7.66
CA HIS A 335 -5.18 -32.18 9.01
C HIS A 335 -6.03 -33.04 10.00
N MET A 336 -6.96 -33.83 9.50
CA MET A 336 -7.79 -34.72 10.31
C MET A 336 -7.32 -36.17 10.20
N HIS A 337 -7.00 -36.82 11.34
CA HIS A 337 -6.52 -38.20 11.36
C HIS A 337 -7.52 -39.17 10.77
N VAL A 338 -8.82 -38.99 11.00
CA VAL A 338 -9.89 -39.81 10.44
C VAL A 338 -9.87 -39.90 8.91
N TYR A 339 -9.27 -38.90 8.23
CA TYR A 339 -9.07 -38.88 6.78
C TYR A 339 -7.63 -39.16 6.33
N GLY A 340 -6.80 -39.72 7.23
CA GLY A 340 -5.44 -40.17 6.91
C GLY A 340 -4.31 -39.20 7.24
N TYR A 341 -4.56 -38.12 8.00
CA TYR A 341 -3.48 -37.31 8.52
C TYR A 341 -2.60 -38.07 9.51
N LYS A 342 -1.28 -37.87 9.44
CA LYS A 342 -0.31 -38.69 10.21
C LYS A 342 -0.35 -38.51 11.73
N ARG A 343 -0.86 -37.37 12.21
CA ARG A 343 -0.99 -37.07 13.63
C ARG A 343 -2.41 -37.34 14.11
N GLU A 344 -2.55 -37.82 15.34
CA GLU A 344 -3.86 -38.05 15.96
C GLU A 344 -4.55 -36.75 16.37
N THR A 345 -5.05 -36.02 15.39
CA THR A 345 -5.73 -34.72 15.59
C THR A 345 -7.24 -34.86 15.83
N THR A 346 -7.81 -36.04 15.49
CA THR A 346 -9.25 -36.31 15.58
C THR A 346 -9.51 -37.72 16.16
N PRO A 347 -9.09 -38.00 17.42
CA PRO A 347 -9.20 -39.35 18.00
C PRO A 347 -10.65 -39.82 18.08
N PHE A 348 -11.57 -39.01 18.60
CA PHE A 348 -12.98 -39.35 18.69
C PHE A 348 -13.59 -39.68 17.32
N GLN A 349 -13.36 -38.89 16.29
CA GLN A 349 -13.88 -39.12 14.94
C GLN A 349 -13.28 -40.42 14.33
N THR A 350 -12.03 -40.71 14.67
CA THR A 350 -11.36 -41.94 14.21
C THR A 350 -12.01 -43.19 14.81
N GLU A 351 -12.34 -43.18 16.10
CA GLU A 351 -13.08 -44.23 16.76
C GLU A 351 -14.52 -44.32 16.23
N ALA A 352 -15.20 -43.16 16.07
CA ALA A 352 -16.57 -43.14 15.58
C ALA A 352 -16.72 -43.58 14.12
N ASN A 353 -15.67 -43.60 13.33
CA ASN A 353 -15.71 -43.97 11.90
C ASN A 353 -16.12 -45.46 11.67
N ILE A 354 -16.01 -46.29 12.68
CA ILE A 354 -16.45 -47.72 12.63
C ILE A 354 -17.86 -47.93 13.20
N ASP A 355 -18.46 -46.92 13.83
CA ASP A 355 -19.80 -46.94 14.41
C ASP A 355 -20.86 -46.61 13.35
N PRO A 356 -21.86 -47.51 13.12
CA PRO A 356 -22.92 -47.29 12.11
C PRO A 356 -23.83 -46.07 12.36
N HIS A 357 -23.79 -45.49 13.55
CA HIS A 357 -24.53 -44.30 13.89
C HIS A 357 -23.86 -42.99 13.37
N TYR A 358 -22.61 -43.09 12.87
CA TYR A 358 -21.87 -41.94 12.33
C TYR A 358 -21.71 -42.06 10.83
N THR A 359 -21.85 -40.94 10.15
CA THR A 359 -21.63 -40.85 8.71
C THR A 359 -20.52 -39.84 8.43
N PHE A 360 -19.46 -40.27 7.74
CA PHE A 360 -18.34 -39.43 7.35
C PHE A 360 -18.37 -39.17 5.85
N PHE A 361 -18.35 -37.86 5.48
CA PHE A 361 -18.35 -37.43 4.11
C PHE A 361 -16.92 -37.17 3.59
N ASN A 362 -16.58 -37.82 2.47
CA ASN A 362 -15.23 -37.73 1.89
C ASN A 362 -15.03 -36.56 0.90
N HIS A 363 -16.08 -35.98 0.38
CA HIS A 363 -16.04 -34.98 -0.67
C HIS A 363 -16.93 -33.77 -0.34
N VAL A 364 -16.60 -33.11 0.78
CA VAL A 364 -17.26 -31.87 1.20
C VAL A 364 -16.31 -30.71 1.01
N TYR A 365 -16.77 -29.68 0.31
CA TYR A 365 -16.01 -28.49 0.00
C TYR A 365 -16.76 -27.25 0.50
N SER A 366 -16.03 -26.32 1.09
CA SER A 366 -16.57 -25.02 1.44
C SER A 366 -16.78 -24.17 0.17
N CYS A 367 -17.92 -23.48 0.09
CA CYS A 367 -18.24 -22.59 -1.04
C CYS A 367 -17.38 -21.33 -1.07
N TYR A 368 -16.83 -20.89 0.08
CA TYR A 368 -15.97 -19.72 0.24
C TYR A 368 -14.89 -20.01 1.27
N THR A 369 -13.95 -19.10 1.40
CA THR A 369 -12.84 -19.19 2.36
C THR A 369 -13.05 -18.37 3.63
N GLN A 370 -14.07 -17.47 3.68
CA GLN A 370 -14.38 -16.63 4.84
C GLN A 370 -15.65 -17.10 5.55
N THR A 371 -15.61 -17.02 6.89
CA THR A 371 -16.65 -17.51 7.80
C THR A 371 -18.04 -16.93 7.47
N VAL A 372 -18.16 -15.61 7.29
CA VAL A 372 -19.46 -14.96 7.05
C VAL A 372 -20.13 -15.47 5.76
N GLN A 373 -19.37 -15.59 4.67
CA GLN A 373 -19.87 -16.06 3.38
C GLN A 373 -20.23 -17.55 3.45
N VAL A 374 -19.39 -18.37 4.11
CA VAL A 374 -19.65 -19.81 4.29
C VAL A 374 -20.91 -20.01 5.10
N LEU A 375 -21.04 -19.35 6.25
CA LEU A 375 -22.22 -19.49 7.11
C LEU A 375 -23.50 -18.96 6.44
N THR A 376 -23.39 -17.93 5.62
CA THR A 376 -24.52 -17.47 4.80
C THR A 376 -25.02 -18.58 3.90
N CYS A 377 -24.16 -19.29 3.18
CA CYS A 377 -24.54 -20.39 2.32
C CYS A 377 -24.95 -21.66 3.10
N ALA A 378 -24.29 -21.96 4.23
CA ALA A 378 -24.55 -23.16 4.99
C ALA A 378 -25.84 -23.08 5.83
N LEU A 379 -26.21 -21.88 6.30
CA LEU A 379 -27.32 -21.68 7.23
C LEU A 379 -28.56 -21.04 6.59
N THR A 380 -28.54 -20.75 5.27
CA THR A 380 -29.69 -20.17 4.56
C THR A 380 -29.93 -20.89 3.23
N GLU A 381 -31.06 -20.61 2.60
CA GLU A 381 -31.37 -21.09 1.24
C GLU A 381 -30.46 -20.46 0.16
N LYS A 382 -29.85 -19.30 0.46
CA LYS A 382 -28.92 -18.64 -0.46
C LYS A 382 -27.68 -19.49 -0.65
N ASN A 383 -27.31 -19.72 -1.90
CA ASN A 383 -26.05 -20.39 -2.26
C ASN A 383 -25.42 -19.73 -3.48
N GLN A 384 -24.23 -20.21 -3.88
CA GLN A 384 -23.46 -19.65 -5.00
C GLN A 384 -24.11 -19.85 -6.38
N TYR A 385 -25.17 -20.67 -6.50
CA TYR A 385 -25.77 -21.06 -7.77
C TYR A 385 -27.17 -20.48 -8.00
N ASN A 386 -27.94 -20.15 -6.94
CA ASN A 386 -29.34 -19.79 -7.05
C ASN A 386 -29.62 -18.28 -7.26
N GLY A 387 -28.58 -17.42 -7.20
CA GLY A 387 -28.74 -15.98 -7.38
C GLY A 387 -29.66 -15.28 -6.37
N MET A 388 -30.12 -15.99 -5.35
CA MET A 388 -31.06 -15.48 -4.35
C MET A 388 -30.45 -14.37 -3.51
N ASN A 389 -31.23 -13.31 -3.21
CA ASN A 389 -30.80 -12.30 -2.25
C ASN A 389 -30.94 -12.83 -0.83
N LEU A 390 -30.06 -12.44 0.06
CA LEU A 390 -30.15 -12.87 1.46
C LEU A 390 -31.42 -12.35 2.15
N SER A 391 -31.95 -11.19 1.73
CA SER A 391 -33.22 -10.66 2.22
C SER A 391 -34.39 -11.62 2.05
N ASP A 392 -34.35 -12.44 1.00
CA ASP A 392 -35.44 -13.28 0.53
C ASP A 392 -35.26 -14.76 0.93
N ALA A 393 -34.03 -15.11 1.42
CA ALA A 393 -33.68 -16.49 1.79
C ALA A 393 -34.08 -16.82 3.23
N TYR A 394 -34.76 -17.92 3.50
CA TYR A 394 -34.98 -18.42 4.85
C TYR A 394 -33.69 -19.00 5.43
N SER A 395 -33.49 -18.80 6.73
CA SER A 395 -32.42 -19.49 7.45
C SER A 395 -32.95 -20.76 8.15
N ILE A 396 -32.02 -21.67 8.47
CA ILE A 396 -32.36 -22.85 9.27
C ILE A 396 -33.00 -22.46 10.63
N ILE A 397 -32.62 -21.31 11.18
CA ILE A 397 -33.20 -20.76 12.41
C ILE A 397 -34.65 -20.31 12.18
N ASP A 398 -34.96 -19.69 11.03
CA ASP A 398 -36.33 -19.30 10.68
C ASP A 398 -37.19 -20.56 10.55
N LEU A 399 -36.70 -21.59 9.85
CA LEU A 399 -37.40 -22.86 9.68
C LEU A 399 -37.68 -23.56 11.01
N ALA A 400 -36.63 -23.65 11.89
CA ALA A 400 -36.77 -24.26 13.19
C ALA A 400 -37.80 -23.53 14.08
N ARG A 401 -37.82 -22.19 14.04
CA ARG A 401 -38.78 -21.39 14.77
C ARG A 401 -40.22 -21.62 14.30
N GLU A 402 -40.44 -21.65 12.99
CA GLU A 402 -41.78 -21.93 12.42
C GLU A 402 -42.25 -23.37 12.69
N ALA A 403 -41.30 -24.32 12.82
CA ALA A 403 -41.60 -25.68 13.23
C ALA A 403 -41.89 -25.82 14.74
N GLY A 404 -41.75 -24.74 15.53
CA GLY A 404 -42.01 -24.72 16.95
C GLY A 404 -40.83 -25.09 17.85
N PHE A 405 -39.62 -25.25 17.30
CA PHE A 405 -38.42 -25.52 18.07
C PHE A 405 -37.91 -24.29 18.84
N LYS A 406 -37.48 -24.53 20.07
CA LYS A 406 -36.74 -23.52 20.82
C LYS A 406 -35.28 -23.52 20.36
N THR A 407 -34.87 -22.49 19.67
CA THR A 407 -33.48 -22.34 19.19
C THR A 407 -32.58 -21.64 20.19
N THR A 408 -31.35 -22.14 20.35
CA THR A 408 -30.34 -21.54 21.23
C THR A 408 -29.02 -21.50 20.46
N TRP A 409 -28.34 -20.36 20.52
CA TRP A 409 -26.99 -20.18 20.01
C TRP A 409 -26.02 -20.10 21.20
N ILE A 410 -24.97 -20.91 21.20
CA ILE A 410 -24.00 -21.02 22.29
C ILE A 410 -22.65 -20.52 21.78
#